data_ee373ab61f334a6b37b4a2674b230911
#
_entry.id   ee373ab61f334a6b37b4a2674b230911
#
_cell.length_a   1.000
_cell.length_b   1.000
_cell.length_c   1.000
_cell.angle_alpha   90.00
_cell.angle_beta   90.00
_cell.angle_gamma   90.00
#
_symmetry.space_group_name_H-M   'P 1'
#
loop_
_entity.id
_entity.type
_entity.pdbx_description
1 polymer ?
#
loop_
_entity_poly.entity_id
_entity_poly.type
_entity_poly.pdbx_seq_one_letter_code
_entity_poly.pdbx_strand_id
1 'polypeptide(L)'
;MSSEAPKKSAAKPEQGTAMQLKWDDSNMKSSYANVCNAMSTREEVVLMFGVNQAWHGGQKEVTIQLTDRIILSPHAAKRLSLLLNNLIKQHEDRFGGLNIAVPRPAEAAQKSSFEN
;
A
#
# COMPACT_ATOMS: atom_id res chain seq x y z
N MET A 1 13.95 -8.72 11.87
CA MET A 1 13.57 -8.75 11.58
C MET A 1 12.99 -9.11 11.31
N SER A 2 12.90 -9.32 11.09
CA SER A 2 12.34 -9.61 10.71
C SER A 2 11.85 -10.25 10.39
N SER A 3 11.71 -10.46 10.19
CA SER A 3 11.25 -11.03 9.78
C SER A 3 10.98 -11.85 9.64
N GLU A 4 10.97 -12.10 9.63
CA GLU A 4 10.73 -12.80 9.40
C GLU A 4 10.22 -13.46 9.13
N ALA A 5 10.12 -13.56 9.03
CA ALA A 5 9.69 -14.08 8.66
C ALA A 5 9.30 -14.73 8.18
N PRO A 6 9.07 -14.84 7.93
CA PRO A 6 8.65 -15.54 7.32
C PRO A 6 8.73 -16.39 6.91
N LYS A 7 9.05 -16.62 7.00
CA LYS A 7 9.22 -17.27 6.66
C LYS A 7 9.06 -18.18 6.40
N LYS A 8 9.04 -18.41 6.46
CA LYS A 8 8.95 -19.15 6.27
C LYS A 8 8.51 -19.84 5.89
N SER A 9 8.25 -19.88 5.64
CA SER A 9 7.89 -20.47 5.18
C SER A 9 7.82 -21.07 4.53
N ALA A 10 7.83 -21.07 4.33
CA ALA A 10 7.87 -21.44 3.60
C ALA A 10 8.15 -22.30 3.01
N ALA A 11 8.37 -22.46 2.72
CA ALA A 11 8.69 -23.08 2.07
C ALA A 11 8.88 -24.19 1.91
N LYS A 12 8.67 -24.74 1.65
CA LYS A 12 9.01 -25.79 1.48
C LYS A 12 9.20 -26.31 0.38
N PRO A 13 9.70 -26.48 0.04
CA PRO A 13 10.12 -26.90 -1.10
C PRO A 13 10.23 -28.21 -1.22
N GLU A 14 9.72 -28.70 -1.48
CA GLU A 14 9.70 -29.90 -1.49
C GLU A 14 10.54 -30.54 -2.34
N GLN A 15 10.99 -30.11 -3.27
CA GLN A 15 11.72 -30.83 -4.12
C GLN A 15 13.08 -30.83 -3.87
N GLY A 16 13.60 -30.59 -2.90
CA GLY A 16 14.97 -30.58 -2.70
C GLY A 16 15.72 -29.53 -3.42
N THR A 17 15.14 -28.93 -4.35
CA THR A 17 15.72 -27.77 -4.91
C THR A 17 15.12 -26.60 -4.31
N ALA A 18 15.03 -26.60 -3.05
CA ALA A 18 14.37 -25.56 -2.35
C ALA A 18 15.01 -24.25 -2.59
N MET A 19 14.24 -23.29 -2.93
CA MET A 19 14.70 -21.94 -3.04
C MET A 19 14.51 -21.26 -1.74
N GLN A 20 15.50 -20.54 -1.30
CA GLN A 20 15.39 -19.76 -0.10
C GLN A 20 15.12 -18.35 -0.44
N LEU A 21 14.20 -17.75 0.30
CA LEU A 21 13.82 -16.38 0.08
C LEU A 21 14.73 -15.51 0.92
N LYS A 22 15.40 -14.59 0.30
CA LYS A 22 16.29 -13.71 1.01
C LYS A 22 15.87 -12.29 0.75
N TRP A 23 15.68 -11.52 1.81
CA TRP A 23 15.25 -10.13 1.69
C TRP A 23 16.46 -9.25 1.89
N ASP A 24 16.90 -8.60 0.82
CA ASP A 24 18.08 -7.77 0.84
C ASP A 24 17.66 -6.32 0.83
N ASP A 25 17.83 -5.63 1.94
CA ASP A 25 17.40 -4.24 2.06
C ASP A 25 18.57 -3.26 1.99
N SER A 26 19.72 -3.69 1.51
CA SER A 26 20.90 -2.83 1.55
C SER A 26 20.74 -1.56 0.71
N ASN A 27 19.89 -1.60 -0.32
CA ASN A 27 19.68 -0.42 -1.14
C ASN A 27 18.26 0.12 -1.01
N MET A 28 17.57 -0.26 0.03
CA MET A 28 16.18 0.14 0.16
C MET A 28 16.08 1.60 0.58
N LYS A 29 15.12 2.30 0.00
CA LYS A 29 14.84 3.68 0.34
C LYS A 29 13.55 3.76 1.10
N SER A 30 13.45 4.72 1.98
CA SER A 30 12.26 4.89 2.81
C SER A 30 11.66 6.26 2.57
N SER A 31 10.36 6.30 2.54
CA SER A 31 9.62 7.55 2.43
C SER A 31 8.44 7.49 3.38
N TYR A 32 8.09 8.61 3.95
CA TYR A 32 6.89 8.71 4.74
C TYR A 32 5.77 9.24 3.88
N ALA A 33 4.58 8.65 4.00
CA ALA A 33 3.42 9.15 3.29
C ALA A 33 2.20 8.96 4.16
N ASN A 34 1.29 9.91 4.12
CA ASN A 34 0.02 9.77 4.82
C ASN A 34 -1.16 9.88 3.88
N VAL A 35 -0.92 10.00 2.58
CA VAL A 35 -1.97 10.05 1.58
C VAL A 35 -1.54 9.16 0.43
N CYS A 36 -2.47 8.39 -0.08
CA CYS A 36 -2.21 7.52 -1.22
C CYS A 36 -3.32 7.65 -2.23
N ASN A 37 -3.00 7.41 -3.46
CA ASN A 37 -3.98 7.29 -4.50
C ASN A 37 -3.57 6.14 -5.39
N ALA A 38 -4.49 5.62 -6.17
CA ALA A 38 -4.20 4.47 -6.99
C ALA A 38 -5.04 4.52 -8.25
N MET A 39 -4.49 4.00 -9.33
CA MET A 39 -5.24 3.84 -10.54
C MET A 39 -4.74 2.57 -11.21
N SER A 40 -5.52 2.03 -12.13
CA SER A 40 -5.12 0.80 -12.77
C SER A 40 -5.50 0.80 -14.21
N THR A 41 -4.69 0.11 -14.98
CA THR A 41 -5.04 -0.25 -16.34
C THR A 41 -5.13 -1.78 -16.37
N ARG A 42 -5.29 -2.31 -17.54
CA ARG A 42 -5.36 -3.74 -17.67
C ARG A 42 -4.08 -4.42 -17.21
N GLU A 43 -2.97 -3.76 -17.36
CA GLU A 43 -1.69 -4.39 -17.13
C GLU A 43 -0.92 -3.88 -15.95
N GLU A 44 -1.33 -2.78 -15.36
CA GLU A 44 -0.57 -2.17 -14.29
C GLU A 44 -1.47 -1.56 -13.25
N VAL A 45 -0.99 -1.55 -12.03
CA VAL A 45 -1.60 -0.79 -10.96
C VAL A 45 -0.57 0.23 -10.52
N VAL A 46 -0.97 1.49 -10.49
CA VAL A 46 -0.07 2.57 -10.14
C VAL A 46 -0.47 3.09 -8.79
N LEU A 47 0.44 3.06 -7.86
CA LEU A 47 0.23 3.60 -6.52
C LEU A 47 1.00 4.89 -6.40
N MET A 48 0.36 5.92 -5.90
CA MET A 48 1.00 7.21 -5.66
C MET A 48 0.92 7.53 -4.20
N PHE A 49 2.00 8.03 -3.66
CA PHE A 49 2.10 8.31 -2.24
C PHE A 49 2.52 9.74 -2.04
N GLY A 50 2.01 10.34 -1.00
CA GLY A 50 2.36 11.72 -0.75
C GLY A 50 2.01 12.15 0.65
N VAL A 51 2.13 13.46 0.85
CA VAL A 51 1.88 14.07 2.12
C VAL A 51 0.84 15.14 1.95
N ASN A 52 -0.14 15.11 2.84
CA ASN A 52 -1.15 16.15 2.86
C ASN A 52 -0.58 17.34 3.62
N GLN A 53 -0.45 18.46 2.94
CA GLN A 53 0.12 19.64 3.53
C GLN A 53 -0.90 20.65 3.97
N ALA A 54 -2.17 20.41 3.73
CA ALA A 54 -3.18 21.37 4.09
C ALA A 54 -3.59 21.17 5.52
N TRP A 55 -3.26 22.10 6.36
CA TRP A 55 -3.64 22.04 7.75
C TRP A 55 -4.11 23.37 8.24
N HIS A 56 -4.31 24.29 7.35
CA HIS A 56 -4.89 25.54 7.74
C HIS A 56 -6.37 25.44 7.55
N GLY A 57 -7.11 25.71 8.58
CA GLY A 57 -8.52 25.60 8.49
C GLY A 57 -9.08 26.59 7.55
N GLY A 58 -9.50 27.01 6.90
CA GLY A 58 -10.03 28.03 6.05
C GLY A 58 -9.62 27.95 4.63
N GLN A 59 -8.72 27.06 4.29
CA GLN A 59 -8.27 27.01 2.92
C GLN A 59 -9.25 26.30 2.06
N LYS A 60 -9.45 26.79 0.85
CA LYS A 60 -10.35 26.14 -0.06
C LYS A 60 -9.69 25.02 -0.82
N GLU A 61 -8.40 25.02 -0.93
CA GLU A 61 -7.68 24.01 -1.64
C GLU A 61 -6.81 23.22 -0.70
N VAL A 62 -6.75 21.92 -0.96
CA VAL A 62 -5.86 21.06 -0.21
C VAL A 62 -4.83 20.57 -1.21
N THR A 63 -3.58 20.80 -0.90
CA THR A 63 -2.49 20.37 -1.78
C THR A 63 -1.89 19.10 -1.23
N ILE A 64 -1.86 18.08 -2.07
CA ILE A 64 -1.21 16.83 -1.76
C ILE A 64 0.09 16.80 -2.54
N GLN A 65 1.20 16.77 -1.83
CA GLN A 65 2.47 16.69 -2.51
C GLN A 65 2.82 15.23 -2.73
N LEU A 66 2.82 14.81 -3.96
CA LEU A 66 3.13 13.43 -4.29
C LEU A 66 4.64 13.26 -4.34
N THR A 67 5.13 12.26 -3.66
CA THR A 67 6.57 12.05 -3.55
C THR A 67 7.04 10.78 -4.23
N ASP A 68 6.16 9.78 -4.33
CA ASP A 68 6.59 8.49 -4.85
C ASP A 68 5.51 7.87 -5.68
N ARG A 69 5.94 7.14 -6.67
CA ARG A 69 5.04 6.37 -7.51
C ARG A 69 5.61 4.97 -7.62
N ILE A 70 4.79 3.98 -7.37
CA ILE A 70 5.18 2.58 -7.50
C ILE A 70 4.23 1.94 -8.49
N ILE A 71 4.77 1.27 -9.47
CA ILE A 71 3.96 0.59 -10.47
C ILE A 71 4.08 -0.90 -10.24
N LEU A 72 2.94 -1.55 -10.11
CA LEU A 72 2.88 -2.97 -9.81
C LEU A 72 2.17 -3.72 -10.92
N SER A 73 2.52 -4.97 -11.10
CA SER A 73 1.67 -5.83 -11.89
C SER A 73 0.36 -6.04 -11.14
N PRO A 74 -0.73 -6.37 -11.84
CA PRO A 74 -1.99 -6.61 -11.13
C PRO A 74 -1.89 -7.74 -10.12
N HIS A 75 -1.11 -8.78 -10.42
CA HIS A 75 -0.95 -9.87 -9.47
C HIS A 75 -0.25 -9.41 -8.20
N ALA A 76 0.80 -8.60 -8.34
CA ALA A 76 1.49 -8.07 -7.18
C ALA A 76 0.57 -7.17 -6.38
N ALA A 77 -0.24 -6.37 -7.06
CA ALA A 77 -1.17 -5.48 -6.36
C ALA A 77 -2.19 -6.28 -5.57
N LYS A 78 -2.68 -7.38 -6.14
CA LYS A 78 -3.64 -8.19 -5.40
C LYS A 78 -3.00 -8.81 -4.17
N ARG A 79 -1.78 -9.30 -4.31
CA ARG A 79 -1.09 -9.85 -3.15
C ARG A 79 -0.87 -8.78 -2.09
N LEU A 80 -0.55 -7.56 -2.52
CA LEU A 80 -0.38 -6.46 -1.57
C LEU A 80 -1.67 -6.17 -0.83
N SER A 81 -2.79 -6.16 -1.54
CA SER A 81 -4.05 -5.84 -0.89
C SER A 81 -4.41 -6.86 0.18
N LEU A 82 -4.13 -8.13 -0.08
CA LEU A 82 -4.39 -9.15 0.91
C LEU A 82 -3.46 -9.02 2.11
N LEU A 83 -2.21 -8.72 1.83
CA LEU A 83 -1.25 -8.53 2.90
C LEU A 83 -1.63 -7.36 3.78
N LEU A 84 -2.03 -6.24 3.17
CA LEU A 84 -2.44 -5.08 3.94
C LEU A 84 -3.69 -5.34 4.76
N ASN A 85 -4.65 -6.06 4.21
CA ASN A 85 -5.83 -6.42 4.97
C ASN A 85 -5.46 -7.16 6.23
N ASN A 86 -4.56 -8.12 6.12
CA ASN A 86 -4.12 -8.87 7.29
C ASN A 86 -3.42 -7.99 8.31
N LEU A 87 -2.53 -7.14 7.84
CA LEU A 87 -1.79 -6.29 8.76
C LEU A 87 -2.71 -5.31 9.49
N ILE A 88 -3.67 -4.74 8.76
CA ILE A 88 -4.59 -3.80 9.39
C ILE A 88 -5.46 -4.52 10.41
N LYS A 89 -5.90 -5.73 10.07
CA LYS A 89 -6.71 -6.47 11.02
C LYS A 89 -5.93 -6.75 12.29
N GLN A 90 -4.69 -7.17 12.16
CA GLN A 90 -3.86 -7.40 13.33
C GLN A 90 -3.64 -6.14 14.13
N HIS A 91 -3.43 -5.03 13.45
CA HIS A 91 -3.24 -3.76 14.14
C HIS A 91 -4.49 -3.37 14.91
N GLU A 92 -5.65 -3.53 14.30
CA GLU A 92 -6.89 -3.15 14.96
C GLU A 92 -7.21 -4.08 16.13
N ASP A 93 -6.87 -5.35 15.99
CA ASP A 93 -7.07 -6.26 17.10
C ASP A 93 -6.22 -5.90 18.32
N ARG A 94 -5.04 -5.34 18.04
CA ARG A 94 -4.13 -5.04 19.12
C ARG A 94 -4.31 -3.65 19.70
N PHE A 95 -4.60 -2.67 18.87
CA PHE A 95 -4.62 -1.28 19.29
C PHE A 95 -5.99 -0.62 19.15
N GLY A 96 -6.98 -1.33 18.64
CA GLY A 96 -8.31 -0.74 18.48
C GLY A 96 -8.58 -0.35 17.06
N GLY A 97 -9.82 -0.19 16.72
CA GLY A 97 -10.24 0.12 15.38
C GLY A 97 -9.72 1.45 14.89
N LEU A 98 -9.39 1.49 13.63
CA LEU A 98 -8.92 2.72 13.00
C LEU A 98 -10.11 3.40 12.33
N ASN A 99 -10.32 4.65 12.71
CA ASN A 99 -11.42 5.41 12.18
C ASN A 99 -10.91 6.24 11.03
N ILE A 100 -11.40 6.00 9.85
CA ILE A 100 -11.00 6.79 8.71
C ILE A 100 -12.21 7.48 8.13
N ALA A 101 -11.96 8.59 7.48
CA ALA A 101 -13.04 9.36 6.91
C ALA A 101 -13.66 8.61 5.75
N VAL A 102 -14.97 8.72 5.64
CA VAL A 102 -15.66 8.11 4.54
C VAL A 102 -15.43 8.96 3.30
N PRO A 103 -15.19 8.36 2.15
CA PRO A 103 -14.97 9.14 0.94
C PRO A 103 -16.17 10.02 0.61
N ARG A 104 -15.89 11.21 0.14
CA ARG A 104 -16.94 12.10 -0.26
C ARG A 104 -17.35 11.83 -1.67
N PRO A 105 -18.45 12.34 -2.11
CA PRO A 105 -18.88 12.07 -3.48
C PRO A 105 -17.84 12.42 -4.53
N ALA A 106 -17.10 13.50 -4.34
CA ALA A 106 -16.08 13.85 -5.31
C ALA A 106 -14.98 12.82 -5.39
N GLU A 107 -14.59 12.29 -4.25
CA GLU A 107 -13.58 11.25 -4.24
C GLU A 107 -14.08 9.97 -4.88
N ALA A 108 -15.32 9.65 -4.63
CA ALA A 108 -15.89 8.47 -5.23
C ALA A 108 -15.97 8.61 -6.74
N ALA A 109 -16.32 9.77 -7.23
CA ALA A 109 -16.36 9.99 -8.66
C ALA A 109 -14.98 9.90 -9.27
N GLN A 110 -13.99 10.39 -8.59
CA GLN A 110 -12.65 10.30 -9.08
C GLN A 110 -12.18 8.86 -9.16
N LYS A 111 -12.50 8.07 -8.17
CA LYS A 111 -12.15 6.67 -8.22
C LYS A 111 -12.81 5.97 -9.38
N SER A 112 -14.05 6.30 -9.64
CA SER A 112 -14.73 5.71 -10.75
C SER A 112 -14.05 6.04 -12.04
N SER A 113 -13.60 7.24 -12.23
CA SER A 113 -12.97 7.61 -13.48
C SER A 113 -11.64 6.88 -13.65
N PHE A 114 -10.97 6.55 -12.58
CA PHE A 114 -9.74 5.78 -12.71
C PHE A 114 -10.02 4.37 -13.17
N GLU A 115 -11.14 3.83 -12.83
CA GLU A 115 -11.42 2.48 -13.19
C GLU A 115 -11.79 2.32 -14.64
N ASN A 116 -12.09 3.32 -15.32
CA ASN A 116 -12.38 3.24 -16.70
C ASN A 116 -11.14 3.28 -17.54
#